data_83d3edb8f538eb3abc1a414781b60dbe
#
_entry.id   83d3edb8f538eb3abc1a414781b60dbe
#
_cell.length_a   1.000
_cell.length_b   1.000
_cell.length_c   1.000
_cell.angle_alpha   90.00
_cell.angle_beta   90.00
_cell.angle_gamma   90.00
#
_symmetry.space_group_name_H-M   'P 1'
#
loop_
_entity.id
_entity.type
_entity.pdbx_description
1 polymer ?
#
loop_
_entity_poly.entity_id
_entity_poly.type
_entity_poly.pdbx_seq_one_letter_code
_entity_poly.pdbx_strand_id
1 'polypeptide(L)'
;MKLNMKAVNFEMAERLEKHSEKKTKRYEKLLPESAEMEIQMTVVKPETNLNKETHVRVVGCGAELFAQKVCDTFEEGIDECLEAIEKQLEKRKDK
;
A
#
# COMPACT_ATOMS: atom_id res chain seq x y z
N MET A 1 -7.98 -10.20 6.41
CA MET A 1 -6.74 -9.59 5.90
C MET A 1 -5.93 -9.03 7.06
N LYS A 2 -4.65 -9.27 7.05
CA LYS A 2 -3.73 -8.70 8.03
C LYS A 2 -2.97 -7.55 7.38
N LEU A 3 -2.90 -6.40 8.06
CA LEU A 3 -2.21 -5.23 7.54
C LEU A 3 -0.91 -4.99 8.31
N ASN A 4 0.19 -4.91 7.61
CA ASN A 4 1.49 -4.56 8.17
C ASN A 4 1.98 -3.27 7.51
N MET A 5 2.47 -2.34 8.31
CA MET A 5 3.01 -1.08 7.80
C MET A 5 4.43 -0.90 8.33
N LYS A 6 5.32 -0.41 7.47
CA LYS A 6 6.71 -0.19 7.82
C LYS A 6 7.17 1.15 7.29
N ALA A 7 7.88 1.92 8.12
CA ALA A 7 8.47 3.20 7.74
C ALA A 7 9.99 3.04 7.72
N VAL A 8 10.63 3.50 6.65
CA VAL A 8 12.08 3.43 6.46
C VAL A 8 12.62 4.84 6.27
N ASN A 9 13.62 5.21 7.07
CA ASN A 9 14.25 6.52 7.05
C ASN A 9 13.38 7.69 7.52
N PHE A 10 12.27 7.40 8.24
CA PHE A 10 11.45 8.43 8.87
C PHE A 10 10.56 7.78 9.92
N GLU A 11 9.93 8.62 10.75
CA GLU A 11 8.95 8.14 11.73
C GLU A 11 7.55 8.33 11.14
N MET A 12 6.73 7.27 11.21
CA MET A 12 5.38 7.35 10.71
C MET A 12 4.49 8.16 11.64
N ALA A 13 3.91 9.25 11.11
CA ALA A 13 2.97 10.06 11.88
C ALA A 13 1.65 9.31 12.05
N GLU A 14 0.99 9.56 13.17
CA GLU A 14 -0.30 8.95 13.44
C GLU A 14 -1.32 9.21 12.34
N ARG A 15 -1.30 10.43 11.78
CA ARG A 15 -2.20 10.80 10.68
C ARG A 15 -1.99 9.91 9.45
N LEU A 16 -0.74 9.60 9.13
CA LEU A 16 -0.42 8.73 8.00
C LEU A 16 -0.87 7.30 8.27
N GLU A 17 -0.66 6.81 9.48
CA GLU A 17 -1.10 5.48 9.88
C GLU A 17 -2.63 5.36 9.77
N LYS A 18 -3.36 6.36 10.26
CA LYS A 18 -4.82 6.37 10.17
C LYS A 18 -5.31 6.44 8.73
N HIS A 19 -4.63 7.23 7.90
CA HIS A 19 -4.96 7.32 6.47
C HIS A 19 -4.83 5.95 5.81
N SER A 20 -3.73 5.25 6.08
CA SER A 20 -3.46 3.92 5.52
C SER A 20 -4.53 2.93 5.97
N GLU A 21 -4.86 2.92 7.25
CA GLU A 21 -5.88 2.02 7.80
C GLU A 21 -7.24 2.28 7.16
N LYS A 22 -7.61 3.56 7.03
CA LYS A 22 -8.89 3.94 6.42
C LYS A 22 -8.97 3.49 4.97
N LYS A 23 -7.91 3.71 4.19
CA LYS A 23 -7.90 3.36 2.77
C LYS A 23 -7.89 1.86 2.53
N THR A 24 -7.29 1.10 3.43
CA THR A 24 -7.22 -0.37 3.27
C THR A 24 -8.42 -1.09 3.82
N LYS A 25 -9.26 -0.42 4.60
CA LYS A 25 -10.39 -1.05 5.26
C LYS A 25 -11.33 -1.79 4.31
N ARG A 26 -11.59 -1.23 3.15
CA ARG A 26 -12.49 -1.86 2.17
C ARG A 26 -11.90 -3.16 1.60
N TYR A 27 -10.59 -3.31 1.63
CA TYR A 27 -9.92 -4.51 1.13
C TYR A 27 -10.10 -5.70 2.05
N GLU A 28 -10.46 -5.46 3.31
CA GLU A 28 -10.77 -6.54 4.25
C GLU A 28 -11.95 -7.38 3.76
N LYS A 29 -12.87 -6.76 3.02
CA LYS A 29 -14.03 -7.46 2.46
C LYS A 29 -13.70 -8.14 1.13
N LEU A 30 -12.71 -7.62 0.41
CA LEU A 30 -12.33 -8.13 -0.91
C LEU A 30 -11.32 -9.27 -0.83
N LEU A 31 -10.55 -9.34 0.25
CA LEU A 31 -9.49 -10.32 0.40
C LEU A 31 -9.85 -11.35 1.46
N PRO A 32 -9.36 -12.60 1.31
CA PRO A 32 -9.63 -13.63 2.32
C PRO A 32 -8.94 -13.28 3.64
N GLU A 33 -9.42 -13.88 4.71
CA GLU A 33 -8.87 -13.67 6.05
C GLU A 33 -7.39 -14.03 6.13
N SER A 34 -6.97 -15.01 5.34
CA SER A 34 -5.57 -15.44 5.28
C SER A 34 -4.66 -14.50 4.50
N ALA A 35 -5.23 -13.52 3.80
CA ALA A 35 -4.43 -12.58 3.03
C ALA A 35 -3.67 -11.61 3.95
N GLU A 36 -2.51 -11.18 3.48
CA GLU A 36 -1.70 -10.22 4.20
C GLU A 36 -1.30 -9.09 3.26
N MET A 37 -1.49 -7.85 3.69
CA MET A 37 -1.08 -6.67 2.94
C MET A 37 0.04 -5.99 3.69
N GLU A 38 1.15 -5.74 2.99
CA GLU A 38 2.30 -5.04 3.55
C GLU A 38 2.46 -3.72 2.82
N ILE A 39 2.53 -2.62 3.58
CA ILE A 39 2.78 -1.29 3.04
C ILE A 39 4.13 -0.83 3.60
N GLN A 40 5.09 -0.64 2.72
CA GLN A 40 6.39 -0.10 3.10
C GLN A 40 6.53 1.30 2.54
N MET A 41 6.88 2.25 3.39
CA MET A 41 7.05 3.64 3.03
C MET A 41 8.49 4.03 3.31
N THR A 42 9.15 4.61 2.31
CA THR A 42 10.58 4.95 2.40
C THR A 42 10.79 6.38 1.91
N VAL A 43 11.57 7.16 2.66
CA VAL A 43 12.05 8.45 2.16
C VAL A 43 13.37 8.18 1.44
N VAL A 44 13.39 8.43 0.13
CA VAL A 44 14.58 8.28 -0.71
C VAL A 44 15.04 9.65 -1.16
N LYS A 45 16.32 9.94 -1.08
CA LYS A 45 16.89 11.22 -1.48
C LYS A 45 16.13 12.42 -0.91
N PRO A 46 16.22 12.68 0.40
CA PRO A 46 15.43 13.74 1.05
C PRO A 46 15.55 15.13 0.45
N GLU A 47 16.61 15.43 -0.26
CA GLU A 47 16.87 16.73 -0.86
C GLU A 47 16.18 16.94 -2.22
N THR A 48 15.45 15.93 -2.73
CA THR A 48 14.76 16.06 -4.01
C THR A 48 13.26 16.06 -3.83
N ASN A 49 12.53 16.53 -4.84
CA ASN A 49 11.07 16.36 -4.90
C ASN A 49 10.78 14.90 -5.28
N LEU A 50 9.55 14.46 -5.11
CA LEU A 50 9.16 13.08 -5.41
C LEU A 50 10.09 12.10 -4.71
N ASN A 51 10.23 12.28 -3.40
CA ASN A 51 11.15 11.47 -2.62
C ASN A 51 10.46 10.48 -1.68
N LYS A 52 9.14 10.32 -1.79
CA LYS A 52 8.40 9.40 -0.95
C LYS A 52 7.99 8.18 -1.76
N GLU A 53 8.63 7.07 -1.46
CA GLU A 53 8.41 5.80 -2.16
C GLU A 53 7.47 4.93 -1.34
N THR A 54 6.41 4.44 -1.97
CA THR A 54 5.44 3.55 -1.33
C THR A 54 5.40 2.24 -2.07
N HIS A 55 5.54 1.14 -1.33
CA HIS A 55 5.39 -0.22 -1.86
C HIS A 55 4.19 -0.86 -1.17
N VAL A 56 3.32 -1.48 -1.94
CA VAL A 56 2.21 -2.27 -1.40
C VAL A 56 2.30 -3.67 -1.99
N ARG A 57 2.30 -4.66 -1.12
CA ARG A 57 2.39 -6.06 -1.51
C ARG A 57 1.26 -6.82 -0.82
N VAL A 58 0.57 -7.66 -1.59
CA VAL A 58 -0.52 -8.48 -1.06
C VAL A 58 -0.21 -9.94 -1.37
N VAL A 59 -0.26 -10.79 -0.35
CA VAL A 59 -0.03 -12.22 -0.48
C VAL A 59 -1.17 -12.99 0.19
N GLY A 60 -1.31 -14.26 -0.13
CA GLY A 60 -2.33 -15.10 0.51
C GLY A 60 -3.71 -15.03 -0.11
N CYS A 61 -3.85 -14.41 -1.28
CA CYS A 61 -5.12 -14.33 -2.00
C CYS A 61 -5.12 -15.18 -3.26
N GLY A 62 -4.25 -16.18 -3.34
CA GLY A 62 -4.12 -17.03 -4.51
C GLY A 62 -3.06 -16.55 -5.49
N ALA A 63 -2.49 -15.37 -5.26
CA ALA A 63 -1.38 -14.84 -6.04
C ALA A 63 -0.71 -13.74 -5.23
N GLU A 64 0.43 -13.29 -5.70
CA GLU A 64 1.12 -12.15 -5.10
C GLU A 64 0.82 -10.91 -5.95
N LEU A 65 0.32 -9.87 -5.31
CA LEU A 65 0.06 -8.59 -5.96
C LEU A 65 1.08 -7.58 -5.47
N PHE A 66 1.50 -6.68 -6.32
CA PHE A 66 2.52 -5.70 -5.98
C PHE A 66 2.29 -4.39 -6.72
N ALA A 67 2.49 -3.27 -6.02
CA ALA A 67 2.47 -1.95 -6.62
C ALA A 67 3.52 -1.07 -5.94
N GLN A 68 4.10 -0.16 -6.70
CA GLN A 68 5.12 0.76 -6.23
C GLN A 68 4.93 2.11 -6.89
N LYS A 69 5.02 3.18 -6.11
CA LYS A 69 4.95 4.55 -6.62
C LYS A 69 5.90 5.44 -5.85
N VAL A 70 6.42 6.45 -6.54
CA VAL A 70 7.23 7.50 -5.92
C VAL A 70 6.47 8.81 -6.12
N CYS A 71 6.12 9.46 -5.01
CA CYS A 71 5.29 10.66 -5.03
C CYS A 71 5.83 11.72 -4.07
N ASP A 72 5.20 12.89 -4.05
CA ASP A 72 5.56 13.97 -3.13
C ASP A 72 5.10 13.67 -1.70
N THR A 73 4.02 12.91 -1.55
CA THR A 73 3.48 12.56 -0.24
C THR A 73 3.21 11.07 -0.17
N PHE A 74 3.23 10.52 1.04
CA PHE A 74 2.89 9.11 1.24
C PHE A 74 1.41 8.85 1.04
N GLU A 75 0.56 9.82 1.41
CA GLU A 75 -0.88 9.68 1.22
C GLU A 75 -1.21 9.46 -0.25
N GLU A 76 -0.63 10.26 -1.14
CA GLU A 76 -0.80 10.09 -2.58
C GLU A 76 -0.25 8.75 -3.07
N GLY A 77 0.94 8.37 -2.58
CA GLY A 77 1.55 7.10 -2.94
C GLY A 77 0.71 5.92 -2.53
N ILE A 78 0.14 5.95 -1.33
CA ILE A 78 -0.73 4.90 -0.83
C ILE A 78 -1.98 4.80 -1.70
N ASP A 79 -2.61 5.92 -2.00
CA ASP A 79 -3.82 5.95 -2.82
C ASP A 79 -3.56 5.36 -4.21
N GLU A 80 -2.47 5.75 -4.85
CA GLU A 80 -2.12 5.24 -6.18
C GLU A 80 -1.76 3.75 -6.17
N CYS A 81 -1.01 3.32 -5.16
CA CYS A 81 -0.65 1.91 -5.03
C CYS A 81 -1.89 1.05 -4.80
N LEU A 82 -2.79 1.47 -3.93
CA LEU A 82 -4.01 0.73 -3.67
C LEU A 82 -4.91 0.67 -4.89
N GLU A 83 -4.98 1.73 -5.67
CA GLU A 83 -5.72 1.73 -6.93
C GLU A 83 -5.14 0.69 -7.90
N ALA A 84 -3.81 0.61 -7.99
CA ALA A 84 -3.16 -0.39 -8.83
C ALA A 84 -3.44 -1.81 -8.35
N ILE A 85 -3.43 -2.03 -7.03
CA ILE A 85 -3.76 -3.34 -6.45
C ILE A 85 -5.20 -3.72 -6.77
N GLU A 86 -6.12 -2.76 -6.65
CA GLU A 86 -7.53 -2.99 -6.95
C GLU A 86 -7.72 -3.42 -8.41
N LYS A 87 -7.02 -2.77 -9.35
CA LYS A 87 -7.07 -3.14 -10.76
C LYS A 87 -6.56 -4.56 -10.99
N GLN A 88 -5.51 -4.95 -10.28
CA GLN A 88 -4.99 -6.31 -10.38
C GLN A 88 -6.00 -7.34 -9.86
N LEU A 89 -6.70 -7.01 -8.79
CA LEU A 89 -7.75 -7.87 -8.25
C LEU A 89 -8.92 -8.02 -9.22
N GLU A 90 -9.33 -6.93 -9.86
CA GLU A 90 -10.40 -6.94 -10.83
C GLU A 90 -10.07 -7.82 -12.04
N LYS A 91 -8.85 -7.74 -12.53
CA LYS A 91 -8.40 -8.59 -13.64
C LYS A 91 -8.49 -10.07 -13.29
N ARG A 92 -8.21 -10.41 -12.04
CA ARG A 92 -8.26 -11.80 -11.59
C ARG A 92 -9.71 -12.31 -11.50
N LYS A 93 -10.66 -11.43 -11.19
CA LYS A 93 -12.07 -11.80 -11.08
C LYS A 93 -12.71 -12.07 -12.44
N ASP A 94 -12.14 -11.52 -13.50
CA ASP A 94 -12.69 -11.65 -14.85
C ASP A 94 -12.36 -12.99 -15.52
N LYS A 95 -11.79 -13.89 -14.78
CA LYS A 95 -11.48 -15.23 -15.31
C LYS A 95 -12.49 -16.27 -14.85
#